data_391a26f2db4e6f316ffb1e89d29bc010
#
_entry.id   391a26f2db4e6f316ffb1e89d29bc010
#
_cell.length_a   1.000
_cell.length_b   1.000
_cell.length_c   1.000
_cell.angle_alpha   90.00
_cell.angle_beta   90.00
_cell.angle_gamma   90.00
#
_symmetry.space_group_name_H-M   'P 1'
#
loop_
_entity.id
_entity.type
_entity.pdbx_description
1 polymer ?
#
loop_
_entity_poly.entity_id
_entity_poly.type
_entity_poly.pdbx_seq_one_letter_code
_entity_poly.pdbx_strand_id
1 'polypeptide(L)'
;GWRGAGGAPVTENRASWSIVKAGMAVELFQTSALIHDDIIDRSDTRRGAPSVHKRFEAAHEQNGWRGDAFNYGLTGGILAGDLTLAWSAEVFASLGEGAIYGAPARTIFDRMRTEVLAGQYLDVYSEVLETEDAQAALQRALNVIRFKSAKYSCEHPFTIGGALALQAAALESGACAVSEQHPVLAGYRAFGLPLGEGFQLRDDELGVFGQPEVTGKPAGDDLREGKRTVLVALTSAVLDEKDAALLHNSLGNPELSDEQVERIRELMVSSGAFAKHEQLIEQKSQAVFEALEAMNLDELAHAALTDIVGRALRRKA
;
A
#
# COMPACT_ATOMS: atom_id res chain seq x y z
N GLY A 1 -8.97 -3.42 -16.07
CA GLY A 1 -8.02 -4.29 -16.74
C GLY A 1 -8.63 -5.40 -17.58
N TRP A 2 -9.91 -5.70 -17.42
CA TRP A 2 -10.57 -6.84 -18.10
C TRP A 2 -11.10 -6.53 -19.51
N ARG A 3 -11.06 -5.30 -19.97
CA ARG A 3 -11.51 -4.89 -21.31
C ARG A 3 -10.39 -4.68 -22.32
N GLY A 4 -9.20 -5.16 -22.08
CA GLY A 4 -8.11 -5.04 -23.04
C GLY A 4 -8.19 -6.14 -24.06
N ALA A 5 -8.47 -5.84 -25.29
CA ALA A 5 -8.47 -6.70 -26.47
C ALA A 5 -9.86 -7.16 -26.96
N GLY A 6 -10.79 -6.22 -27.19
CA GLY A 6 -12.01 -6.54 -27.95
C GLY A 6 -13.33 -6.44 -27.25
N GLY A 7 -13.42 -5.64 -26.21
CA GLY A 7 -14.58 -4.83 -25.87
C GLY A 7 -15.96 -5.43 -25.56
N ALA A 8 -16.13 -6.73 -25.34
CA ALA A 8 -17.42 -7.24 -24.89
C ALA A 8 -17.52 -7.10 -23.34
N PRO A 9 -18.67 -6.65 -22.78
CA PRO A 9 -18.89 -6.67 -21.37
C PRO A 9 -18.75 -8.12 -20.87
N VAL A 10 -18.08 -8.26 -19.71
CA VAL A 10 -17.95 -9.56 -19.04
C VAL A 10 -19.36 -10.04 -18.69
N THR A 11 -19.92 -10.85 -19.56
CA THR A 11 -21.12 -11.64 -19.27
C THR A 11 -20.75 -12.76 -18.30
N GLU A 12 -21.70 -13.31 -17.56
CA GLU A 12 -21.56 -14.33 -16.49
C GLU A 12 -20.85 -15.62 -16.97
N ASN A 13 -19.61 -15.50 -17.41
CA ASN A 13 -18.83 -16.64 -17.83
C ASN A 13 -17.72 -16.96 -16.80
N ARG A 14 -17.06 -18.08 -17.00
CA ARG A 14 -15.99 -18.62 -16.13
C ARG A 14 -14.86 -17.61 -15.88
N ALA A 15 -14.59 -16.73 -16.83
CA ALA A 15 -13.56 -15.72 -16.78
C ALA A 15 -13.93 -14.57 -15.80
N SER A 16 -15.20 -14.18 -15.71
CA SER A 16 -15.68 -13.20 -14.72
C SER A 16 -15.44 -13.66 -13.29
N TRP A 17 -15.73 -14.91 -13.00
CA TRP A 17 -15.52 -15.49 -11.68
C TRP A 17 -14.04 -15.55 -11.29
N SER A 18 -13.14 -15.78 -12.25
CA SER A 18 -11.69 -15.77 -11.98
C SER A 18 -11.21 -14.39 -11.53
N ILE A 19 -11.70 -13.30 -12.14
CA ILE A 19 -11.34 -11.93 -11.73
C ILE A 19 -11.89 -11.60 -10.34
N VAL A 20 -13.15 -11.97 -10.06
CA VAL A 20 -13.73 -11.77 -8.72
C VAL A 20 -12.94 -12.52 -7.66
N LYS A 21 -12.59 -13.77 -7.89
CA LYS A 21 -11.76 -14.56 -6.97
C LYS A 21 -10.37 -13.97 -6.79
N ALA A 22 -9.73 -13.51 -7.87
CA ALA A 22 -8.43 -12.83 -7.75
C ALA A 22 -8.53 -11.57 -6.90
N GLY A 23 -9.57 -10.75 -7.11
CA GLY A 23 -9.87 -9.59 -6.26
C GLY A 23 -10.07 -9.99 -4.80
N MET A 24 -10.89 -11.03 -4.52
CA MET A 24 -11.08 -11.55 -3.17
C MET A 24 -9.76 -12.01 -2.52
N ALA A 25 -8.90 -12.68 -3.26
CA ALA A 25 -7.60 -13.14 -2.75
C ALA A 25 -6.69 -11.96 -2.38
N VAL A 26 -6.65 -10.91 -3.21
CA VAL A 26 -5.90 -9.68 -2.94
C VAL A 26 -6.47 -8.94 -1.73
N GLU A 27 -7.79 -8.81 -1.62
CA GLU A 27 -8.45 -8.17 -0.46
C GLU A 27 -8.24 -8.93 0.85
N LEU A 28 -8.26 -10.27 0.82
CA LEU A 28 -7.93 -11.09 2.00
C LEU A 28 -6.47 -10.93 2.40
N PHE A 29 -5.56 -10.84 1.43
CA PHE A 29 -4.15 -10.54 1.69
C PHE A 29 -3.98 -9.15 2.32
N GLN A 30 -4.63 -8.13 1.75
CA GLN A 30 -4.62 -6.78 2.32
C GLN A 30 -5.18 -6.77 3.75
N THR A 31 -6.26 -7.49 4.00
CA THR A 31 -6.84 -7.61 5.34
C THR A 31 -5.84 -8.20 6.33
N SER A 32 -5.13 -9.28 5.96
CA SER A 32 -4.05 -9.85 6.76
C SER A 32 -2.95 -8.83 7.04
N ALA A 33 -2.46 -8.16 5.99
CA ALA A 33 -1.41 -7.16 6.11
C ALA A 33 -1.80 -6.03 7.08
N LEU A 34 -3.03 -5.51 6.99
CA LEU A 34 -3.52 -4.45 7.85
C LEU A 34 -3.71 -4.91 9.32
N ILE A 35 -4.15 -6.15 9.54
CA ILE A 35 -4.29 -6.71 10.91
C ILE A 35 -2.91 -6.82 11.58
N HIS A 36 -1.90 -7.30 10.84
CA HIS A 36 -0.55 -7.43 11.38
C HIS A 36 0.11 -6.05 11.53
N ASP A 37 -0.09 -5.13 10.59
CA ASP A 37 0.37 -3.74 10.64
C ASP A 37 -0.14 -3.02 11.90
N ASP A 38 -1.44 -3.12 12.19
CA ASP A 38 -2.04 -2.54 13.40
C ASP A 38 -1.39 -3.04 14.71
N ILE A 39 -0.93 -4.29 14.73
CA ILE A 39 -0.21 -4.85 15.88
C ILE A 39 1.22 -4.30 15.96
N ILE A 40 1.91 -4.27 14.83
CA ILE A 40 3.29 -3.81 14.70
C ILE A 40 3.38 -2.32 15.06
N ASP A 41 2.51 -1.50 14.49
CA ASP A 41 2.44 -0.05 14.70
C ASP A 41 1.75 0.34 16.03
N ARG A 42 1.23 -0.64 16.79
CA ARG A 42 0.45 -0.44 18.03
C ARG A 42 -0.75 0.47 17.82
N SER A 43 -1.38 0.38 16.67
CA SER A 43 -2.53 1.21 16.29
C SER A 43 -3.81 0.67 16.93
N ASP A 44 -4.40 1.44 17.85
CA ASP A 44 -5.63 1.07 18.54
C ASP A 44 -6.87 1.14 17.65
N THR A 45 -6.81 1.92 16.58
CA THR A 45 -7.96 2.16 15.69
C THR A 45 -7.59 2.00 14.21
N ARG A 46 -8.55 1.53 13.42
CA ARG A 46 -8.47 1.43 11.96
C ARG A 46 -9.80 1.89 11.33
N ARG A 47 -9.76 2.89 10.44
CA ARG A 47 -10.96 3.43 9.76
C ARG A 47 -12.05 3.88 10.74
N GLY A 48 -11.67 4.52 11.85
CA GLY A 48 -12.60 5.02 12.87
C GLY A 48 -13.23 3.95 13.78
N ALA A 49 -12.78 2.71 13.71
CA ALA A 49 -13.21 1.61 14.58
C ALA A 49 -12.00 0.98 15.31
N PRO A 50 -12.20 0.28 16.45
CA PRO A 50 -11.12 -0.46 17.09
C PRO A 50 -10.48 -1.47 16.14
N SER A 51 -9.14 -1.52 16.14
CA SER A 51 -8.36 -2.52 15.42
C SER A 51 -8.68 -3.95 15.89
N VAL A 52 -8.32 -4.96 15.10
CA VAL A 52 -8.73 -6.35 15.38
C VAL A 52 -8.20 -6.83 16.72
N HIS A 53 -6.95 -6.58 17.05
CA HIS A 53 -6.38 -6.98 18.35
C HIS A 53 -7.06 -6.28 19.54
N LYS A 54 -7.45 -5.01 19.41
CA LYS A 54 -8.21 -4.28 20.44
C LYS A 54 -9.62 -4.82 20.62
N ARG A 55 -10.25 -5.33 19.57
CA ARG A 55 -11.55 -5.99 19.69
C ARG A 55 -11.48 -7.31 20.45
N PHE A 56 -10.40 -8.10 20.25
CA PHE A 56 -10.18 -9.31 21.03
C PHE A 56 -9.86 -8.98 22.50
N GLU A 57 -9.03 -7.98 22.76
CA GLU A 57 -8.73 -7.47 24.10
C GLU A 57 -10.02 -7.07 24.83
N ALA A 58 -10.84 -6.23 24.22
CA ALA A 58 -12.12 -5.79 24.77
C ALA A 58 -13.09 -6.96 25.01
N ALA A 59 -13.15 -7.95 24.13
CA ALA A 59 -13.96 -9.14 24.31
C ALA A 59 -13.52 -9.96 25.53
N HIS A 60 -12.20 -10.08 25.77
CA HIS A 60 -11.65 -10.74 26.94
C HIS A 60 -12.09 -10.04 28.25
N GLU A 61 -11.95 -8.72 28.31
CA GLU A 61 -12.35 -7.91 29.46
C GLU A 61 -13.85 -7.99 29.76
N GLN A 62 -14.69 -7.81 28.72
CA GLN A 62 -16.15 -7.85 28.85
C GLN A 62 -16.68 -9.19 29.36
N ASN A 63 -16.01 -10.29 29.03
CA ASN A 63 -16.42 -11.62 29.48
C ASN A 63 -15.74 -12.04 30.81
N GLY A 64 -14.85 -11.23 31.35
CA GLY A 64 -14.13 -11.52 32.59
C GLY A 64 -13.29 -12.80 32.50
N TRP A 65 -12.69 -13.09 31.35
CA TRP A 65 -11.88 -14.29 31.17
C TRP A 65 -10.58 -14.22 31.96
N ARG A 66 -9.98 -15.38 32.23
CA ARG A 66 -8.72 -15.45 32.99
C ARG A 66 -7.55 -15.08 32.09
N GLY A 67 -6.54 -14.45 32.70
CA GLY A 67 -5.28 -14.12 32.04
C GLY A 67 -5.19 -12.64 31.67
N ASP A 68 -4.22 -12.33 30.85
CA ASP A 68 -3.92 -10.97 30.37
C ASP A 68 -4.72 -10.65 29.10
N ALA A 69 -5.59 -9.65 29.19
CA ALA A 69 -6.45 -9.21 28.08
C ALA A 69 -5.63 -8.66 26.91
N PHE A 70 -4.58 -7.89 27.19
CA PHE A 70 -3.70 -7.36 26.14
C PHE A 70 -3.03 -8.49 25.34
N ASN A 71 -2.47 -9.48 26.02
CA ASN A 71 -1.82 -10.62 25.36
C ASN A 71 -2.82 -11.49 24.58
N TYR A 72 -4.06 -11.62 25.11
CA TYR A 72 -5.16 -12.28 24.40
C TYR A 72 -5.52 -11.51 23.10
N GLY A 73 -5.56 -10.18 23.19
CA GLY A 73 -5.78 -9.29 22.05
C GLY A 73 -4.73 -9.48 20.95
N LEU A 74 -3.45 -9.42 21.31
CA LEU A 74 -2.34 -9.66 20.37
C LEU A 74 -2.44 -11.05 19.72
N THR A 75 -2.67 -12.09 20.52
CA THR A 75 -2.81 -13.46 20.02
C THR A 75 -3.97 -13.59 19.04
N GLY A 76 -5.13 -13.02 19.39
CA GLY A 76 -6.30 -13.01 18.52
C GLY A 76 -6.05 -12.29 17.19
N GLY A 77 -5.35 -11.15 17.24
CA GLY A 77 -4.98 -10.39 16.05
C GLY A 77 -3.99 -11.16 15.14
N ILE A 78 -2.93 -11.73 15.71
CA ILE A 78 -1.96 -12.55 14.94
C ILE A 78 -2.69 -13.70 14.24
N LEU A 79 -3.49 -14.48 14.97
CA LEU A 79 -4.21 -15.63 14.38
C LEU A 79 -5.26 -15.21 13.35
N ALA A 80 -5.94 -14.07 13.52
CA ALA A 80 -6.86 -13.54 12.52
C ALA A 80 -6.14 -13.11 11.25
N GLY A 81 -4.97 -12.48 11.37
CA GLY A 81 -4.10 -12.13 10.25
C GLY A 81 -3.60 -13.37 9.50
N ASP A 82 -3.12 -14.38 10.21
CA ASP A 82 -2.67 -15.65 9.62
C ASP A 82 -3.81 -16.39 8.90
N LEU A 83 -5.00 -16.39 9.49
CA LEU A 83 -6.18 -17.02 8.89
C LEU A 83 -6.58 -16.33 7.57
N THR A 84 -6.61 -14.99 7.54
CA THR A 84 -6.92 -14.25 6.31
C THR A 84 -5.82 -14.41 5.26
N LEU A 85 -4.55 -14.55 5.66
CA LEU A 85 -3.44 -14.88 4.78
C LEU A 85 -3.59 -16.26 4.15
N ALA A 86 -4.01 -17.26 4.96
CA ALA A 86 -4.27 -18.61 4.46
C ALA A 86 -5.44 -18.64 3.48
N TRP A 87 -6.55 -17.96 3.81
CA TRP A 87 -7.70 -17.85 2.90
C TRP A 87 -7.37 -17.13 1.61
N SER A 88 -6.52 -16.10 1.64
CA SER A 88 -6.03 -15.44 0.43
C SER A 88 -5.37 -16.44 -0.53
N ALA A 89 -4.49 -17.28 0.00
CA ALA A 89 -3.81 -18.31 -0.81
C ALA A 89 -4.79 -19.37 -1.32
N GLU A 90 -5.73 -19.83 -0.50
CA GLU A 90 -6.75 -20.81 -0.86
C GLU A 90 -7.67 -20.31 -1.98
N VAL A 91 -8.18 -19.06 -1.83
CA VAL A 91 -9.03 -18.45 -2.85
C VAL A 91 -8.28 -18.27 -4.15
N PHE A 92 -7.01 -17.81 -4.12
CA PHE A 92 -6.20 -17.70 -5.33
C PHE A 92 -5.97 -19.05 -5.99
N ALA A 93 -5.67 -20.10 -5.22
CA ALA A 93 -5.48 -21.47 -5.73
C ALA A 93 -6.74 -22.01 -6.43
N SER A 94 -7.93 -21.49 -6.10
CA SER A 94 -9.19 -21.90 -6.72
C SER A 94 -9.46 -21.29 -8.12
N LEU A 95 -8.51 -20.50 -8.68
CA LEU A 95 -8.63 -19.86 -9.99
C LEU A 95 -8.45 -20.82 -11.19
N GLY A 96 -8.14 -22.09 -10.95
CA GLY A 96 -7.88 -23.06 -12.01
C GLY A 96 -6.60 -22.75 -12.78
N GLU A 97 -6.69 -22.60 -14.10
CA GLU A 97 -5.53 -22.38 -14.99
C GLU A 97 -4.67 -21.17 -14.58
N GLY A 98 -5.28 -20.09 -14.07
CA GLY A 98 -4.58 -18.91 -13.58
C GLY A 98 -3.76 -19.12 -12.31
N ALA A 99 -4.04 -20.19 -11.56
CA ALA A 99 -3.36 -20.56 -10.32
C ALA A 99 -2.28 -21.64 -10.49
N ILE A 100 -2.12 -22.18 -11.69
CA ILE A 100 -1.11 -23.20 -11.97
C ILE A 100 0.30 -22.64 -11.72
N TYR A 101 1.16 -23.43 -11.11
CA TYR A 101 2.55 -23.06 -10.88
C TYR A 101 3.24 -22.69 -12.20
N GLY A 102 3.87 -21.51 -12.24
CA GLY A 102 4.49 -20.95 -13.45
C GLY A 102 3.54 -20.11 -14.32
N ALA A 103 2.23 -20.11 -14.07
CA ALA A 103 1.35 -19.13 -14.71
C ALA A 103 1.68 -17.70 -14.25
N PRO A 104 1.68 -16.70 -15.17
CA PRO A 104 2.07 -15.33 -14.82
C PRO A 104 1.30 -14.72 -13.63
N ALA A 105 -0.02 -14.92 -13.59
CA ALA A 105 -0.83 -14.41 -12.48
C ALA A 105 -0.42 -15.01 -11.13
N ARG A 106 -0.10 -16.31 -11.09
CA ARG A 106 0.39 -16.99 -9.89
C ARG A 106 1.76 -16.48 -9.48
N THR A 107 2.69 -16.36 -10.41
CA THR A 107 4.05 -15.87 -10.14
C THR A 107 4.02 -14.44 -9.59
N ILE A 108 3.17 -13.57 -10.16
CA ILE A 108 3.00 -12.19 -9.70
C ILE A 108 2.38 -12.15 -8.31
N PHE A 109 1.35 -12.95 -8.04
CA PHE A 109 0.70 -13.02 -6.73
C PHE A 109 1.67 -13.52 -5.64
N ASP A 110 2.45 -14.56 -5.90
CA ASP A 110 3.43 -15.07 -4.93
C ASP A 110 4.55 -14.04 -4.67
N ARG A 111 5.02 -13.34 -5.71
CA ARG A 111 5.99 -12.24 -5.59
C ARG A 111 5.42 -11.09 -4.77
N MET A 112 4.19 -10.66 -5.04
CA MET A 112 3.50 -9.60 -4.29
C MET A 112 3.54 -9.87 -2.78
N ARG A 113 3.17 -11.08 -2.37
CA ARG A 113 3.15 -11.49 -0.97
C ARG A 113 4.53 -11.42 -0.32
N THR A 114 5.55 -11.88 -1.02
CA THR A 114 6.94 -11.85 -0.54
C THR A 114 7.46 -10.40 -0.42
N GLU A 115 7.21 -9.57 -1.44
CA GLU A 115 7.69 -8.19 -1.48
C GLU A 115 7.05 -7.31 -0.39
N VAL A 116 5.75 -7.50 -0.10
CA VAL A 116 5.08 -6.76 0.99
C VAL A 116 5.69 -7.10 2.35
N LEU A 117 5.90 -8.38 2.63
CA LEU A 117 6.51 -8.80 3.91
C LEU A 117 7.94 -8.26 4.06
N ALA A 118 8.72 -8.29 2.97
CA ALA A 118 10.06 -7.68 2.97
C ALA A 118 9.99 -6.15 3.16
N GLY A 119 9.01 -5.48 2.52
CA GLY A 119 8.75 -4.05 2.67
C GLY A 119 8.34 -3.67 4.08
N GLN A 120 7.49 -4.46 4.71
CA GLN A 120 7.09 -4.27 6.11
C GLN A 120 8.29 -4.43 7.06
N TYR A 121 9.14 -5.43 6.84
CA TYR A 121 10.36 -5.58 7.63
C TYR A 121 11.31 -4.40 7.43
N LEU A 122 11.46 -3.90 6.20
CA LEU A 122 12.29 -2.73 5.90
C LEU A 122 11.78 -1.48 6.61
N ASP A 123 10.46 -1.32 6.74
CA ASP A 123 9.84 -0.21 7.46
C ASP A 123 10.21 -0.25 8.96
N VAL A 124 9.91 -1.36 9.63
CA VAL A 124 10.28 -1.57 11.04
C VAL A 124 11.80 -1.41 11.26
N TYR A 125 12.63 -1.94 10.34
CA TYR A 125 14.08 -1.78 10.41
C TYR A 125 14.51 -0.32 10.30
N SER A 126 13.81 0.47 9.48
CA SER A 126 14.10 1.90 9.30
C SER A 126 13.85 2.73 10.56
N GLU A 127 12.90 2.32 11.40
CA GLU A 127 12.59 3.00 12.65
C GLU A 127 13.72 2.90 13.69
N VAL A 128 14.41 1.74 13.73
CA VAL A 128 15.46 1.46 14.72
C VAL A 128 16.87 1.81 14.26
N LEU A 129 17.05 2.21 13.00
CA LEU A 129 18.35 2.65 12.52
C LEU A 129 18.70 4.04 13.02
N GLU A 130 19.90 4.15 13.57
CA GLU A 130 20.50 5.44 13.87
C GLU A 130 20.87 6.20 12.59
N THR A 131 21.09 7.49 12.74
CA THR A 131 21.22 8.47 11.67
C THR A 131 22.26 8.06 10.62
N GLU A 132 21.82 8.03 9.40
CA GLU A 132 22.64 7.80 8.23
C GLU A 132 22.78 9.08 7.41
N ASP A 133 23.60 8.96 6.37
CA ASP A 133 23.61 9.90 5.26
C ASP A 133 22.17 10.14 4.74
N ALA A 134 21.82 11.40 4.52
CA ALA A 134 20.48 11.83 4.12
C ALA A 134 20.00 11.16 2.80
N GLN A 135 20.93 10.88 1.88
CA GLN A 135 20.63 10.21 0.63
C GLN A 135 20.22 8.75 0.87
N ALA A 136 20.90 8.05 1.78
CA ALA A 136 20.57 6.68 2.16
C ALA A 136 19.22 6.60 2.86
N ALA A 137 18.91 7.55 3.75
CA ALA A 137 17.61 7.65 4.42
C ALA A 137 16.47 7.85 3.41
N LEU A 138 16.62 8.78 2.46
CA LEU A 138 15.64 9.03 1.41
C LEU A 138 15.43 7.78 0.53
N GLN A 139 16.52 7.13 0.10
CA GLN A 139 16.42 5.93 -0.73
C GLN A 139 15.73 4.79 0.01
N ARG A 140 15.95 4.65 1.31
CA ARG A 140 15.26 3.65 2.15
C ARG A 140 13.79 3.94 2.24
N ALA A 141 13.37 5.18 2.54
CA ALA A 141 11.96 5.58 2.58
C ALA A 141 11.26 5.32 1.24
N LEU A 142 11.89 5.62 0.11
CA LEU A 142 11.37 5.30 -1.22
C LEU A 142 11.24 3.78 -1.46
N ASN A 143 12.17 2.97 -0.92
CA ASN A 143 12.07 1.52 -1.01
C ASN A 143 10.95 0.96 -0.13
N VAL A 144 10.72 1.52 1.06
CA VAL A 144 9.55 1.19 1.90
C VAL A 144 8.27 1.45 1.12
N ILE A 145 8.08 2.65 0.58
CA ILE A 145 6.92 2.99 -0.26
C ILE A 145 6.75 1.96 -1.39
N ARG A 146 7.82 1.65 -2.11
CA ARG A 146 7.78 0.73 -3.24
C ARG A 146 7.33 -0.66 -2.86
N PHE A 147 7.94 -1.27 -1.84
CA PHE A 147 7.75 -2.68 -1.50
C PHE A 147 6.63 -2.91 -0.50
N LYS A 148 6.46 -2.05 0.51
CA LYS A 148 5.38 -2.15 1.50
C LYS A 148 4.03 -1.76 0.89
N SER A 149 3.98 -0.74 0.00
CA SER A 149 2.72 -0.12 -0.42
C SER A 149 2.47 -0.18 -1.92
N ALA A 150 3.29 0.46 -2.75
CA ALA A 150 2.98 0.77 -4.14
C ALA A 150 2.77 -0.46 -5.01
N LYS A 151 3.63 -1.46 -4.88
CA LYS A 151 3.59 -2.66 -5.70
C LYS A 151 2.37 -3.50 -5.39
N TYR A 152 2.03 -3.71 -4.12
CA TYR A 152 0.91 -4.58 -3.77
C TYR A 152 -0.45 -3.91 -3.96
N SER A 153 -0.55 -2.61 -3.76
CA SER A 153 -1.83 -1.90 -3.90
C SER A 153 -2.17 -1.54 -5.34
N CYS A 154 -1.18 -1.34 -6.22
CA CYS A 154 -1.40 -0.89 -7.60
C CYS A 154 -0.72 -1.79 -8.64
N GLU A 155 0.62 -1.89 -8.66
CA GLU A 155 1.35 -2.59 -9.73
C GLU A 155 0.89 -4.05 -9.88
N HIS A 156 0.94 -4.81 -8.80
CA HIS A 156 0.61 -6.24 -8.85
C HIS A 156 -0.88 -6.53 -9.13
N PRO A 157 -1.87 -5.84 -8.51
CA PRO A 157 -3.27 -6.03 -8.85
C PRO A 157 -3.59 -5.78 -10.32
N PHE A 158 -3.05 -4.71 -10.92
CA PHE A 158 -3.22 -4.46 -12.36
C PHE A 158 -2.57 -5.56 -13.21
N THR A 159 -1.36 -5.99 -12.83
CA THR A 159 -0.63 -7.01 -13.58
C THR A 159 -1.26 -8.40 -13.43
N ILE A 160 -1.78 -8.76 -12.26
CA ILE A 160 -2.52 -10.01 -12.02
C ILE A 160 -3.80 -10.02 -12.90
N GLY A 161 -4.59 -8.94 -12.87
CA GLY A 161 -5.78 -8.81 -13.71
C GLY A 161 -5.47 -8.93 -15.19
N GLY A 162 -4.42 -8.26 -15.66
CA GLY A 162 -3.94 -8.35 -17.04
C GLY A 162 -3.47 -9.76 -17.40
N ALA A 163 -2.74 -10.42 -16.52
CA ALA A 163 -2.26 -11.79 -16.75
C ALA A 163 -3.41 -12.80 -16.87
N LEU A 164 -4.43 -12.69 -16.01
CA LEU A 164 -5.63 -13.53 -16.10
C LEU A 164 -6.42 -13.28 -17.39
N ALA A 165 -6.54 -12.02 -17.82
CA ALA A 165 -7.21 -11.68 -19.08
C ALA A 165 -6.47 -12.26 -20.30
N LEU A 166 -5.15 -12.12 -20.33
CA LEU A 166 -4.32 -12.69 -21.41
C LEU A 166 -4.37 -14.22 -21.42
N GLN A 167 -4.36 -14.87 -20.25
CA GLN A 167 -4.47 -16.31 -20.12
C GLN A 167 -5.83 -16.82 -20.67
N ALA A 168 -6.92 -16.14 -20.36
CA ALA A 168 -8.24 -16.49 -20.89
C ALA A 168 -8.29 -16.37 -22.41
N ALA A 169 -7.77 -15.28 -22.98
CA ALA A 169 -7.71 -15.08 -24.43
C ALA A 169 -6.82 -16.11 -25.13
N ALA A 170 -5.69 -16.51 -24.51
CA ALA A 170 -4.82 -17.56 -25.05
C ALA A 170 -5.52 -18.93 -25.09
N LEU A 171 -6.26 -19.27 -24.05
CA LEU A 171 -7.04 -20.54 -24.01
C LEU A 171 -8.13 -20.57 -25.07
N GLU A 172 -8.85 -19.46 -25.29
CA GLU A 172 -9.90 -19.34 -26.32
C GLU A 172 -9.33 -19.47 -27.74
N SER A 173 -8.13 -18.94 -27.99
CA SER A 173 -7.47 -18.98 -29.29
C SER A 173 -6.63 -20.24 -29.54
N GLY A 174 -6.49 -21.13 -28.54
CA GLY A 174 -5.59 -22.27 -28.61
C GLY A 174 -4.10 -21.90 -28.64
N ALA A 175 -3.76 -20.67 -28.21
CA ALA A 175 -2.39 -20.20 -28.19
C ALA A 175 -1.58 -20.79 -27.04
N CYS A 176 -0.25 -20.74 -27.17
CA CYS A 176 0.69 -21.13 -26.11
C CYS A 176 0.59 -20.23 -24.89
N ALA A 177 1.23 -20.67 -23.81
CA ALA A 177 1.26 -19.96 -22.52
C ALA A 177 1.63 -18.47 -22.65
N VAL A 178 0.99 -17.64 -21.86
CA VAL A 178 1.29 -16.20 -21.72
C VAL A 178 2.65 -16.03 -21.03
N SER A 179 3.47 -15.10 -21.53
CA SER A 179 4.73 -14.72 -20.89
C SER A 179 4.50 -13.62 -19.86
N GLU A 180 5.24 -13.65 -18.76
CA GLU A 180 5.27 -12.55 -17.79
C GLU A 180 5.86 -11.25 -18.40
N GLN A 181 6.67 -11.37 -19.45
CA GLN A 181 7.25 -10.26 -20.21
C GLN A 181 6.30 -9.71 -21.30
N HIS A 182 5.06 -10.17 -21.36
CA HIS A 182 4.10 -9.69 -22.35
C HIS A 182 3.96 -8.15 -22.30
N PRO A 183 3.95 -7.42 -23.45
CA PRO A 183 3.92 -5.96 -23.49
C PRO A 183 2.78 -5.32 -22.68
N VAL A 184 1.60 -5.94 -22.68
CA VAL A 184 0.45 -5.49 -21.86
C VAL A 184 0.79 -5.47 -20.38
N LEU A 185 1.48 -6.52 -19.89
CA LEU A 185 1.90 -6.58 -18.47
C LEU A 185 2.99 -5.57 -18.16
N ALA A 186 3.88 -5.29 -19.12
CA ALA A 186 4.87 -4.22 -18.98
C ALA A 186 4.19 -2.84 -18.88
N GLY A 187 3.15 -2.58 -19.69
CA GLY A 187 2.33 -1.38 -19.61
C GLY A 187 1.66 -1.22 -18.22
N TYR A 188 1.05 -2.28 -17.71
CA TYR A 188 0.44 -2.24 -16.37
C TYR A 188 1.45 -2.00 -15.24
N ARG A 189 2.69 -2.51 -15.36
CA ARG A 189 3.76 -2.20 -14.39
C ARG A 189 4.19 -0.73 -14.49
N ALA A 190 4.41 -0.23 -15.69
CA ALA A 190 4.79 1.16 -15.93
C ALA A 190 3.73 2.16 -15.44
N PHE A 191 2.45 1.80 -15.49
CA PHE A 191 1.33 2.56 -14.97
C PHE A 191 1.16 2.40 -13.45
N GLY A 192 1.13 1.16 -12.95
CA GLY A 192 0.73 0.83 -11.59
C GLY A 192 1.78 1.22 -10.54
N LEU A 193 3.07 1.08 -10.85
CA LEU A 193 4.12 1.40 -9.88
C LEU A 193 4.15 2.90 -9.53
N PRO A 194 4.24 3.84 -10.48
CA PRO A 194 4.22 5.26 -10.13
C PRO A 194 2.88 5.71 -9.53
N LEU A 195 1.76 5.08 -9.90
CA LEU A 195 0.47 5.34 -9.27
C LEU A 195 0.49 4.99 -7.78
N GLY A 196 0.99 3.82 -7.44
CA GLY A 196 1.11 3.38 -6.04
C GLY A 196 2.12 4.20 -5.25
N GLU A 197 3.26 4.56 -5.85
CA GLU A 197 4.27 5.43 -5.22
C GLU A 197 3.68 6.83 -4.95
N GLY A 198 2.99 7.43 -5.91
CA GLY A 198 2.35 8.74 -5.73
C GLY A 198 1.20 8.71 -4.72
N PHE A 199 0.41 7.63 -4.71
CA PHE A 199 -0.65 7.41 -3.72
C PHE A 199 -0.07 7.36 -2.30
N GLN A 200 1.02 6.60 -2.07
CA GLN A 200 1.62 6.49 -0.74
C GLN A 200 2.31 7.77 -0.30
N LEU A 201 2.99 8.48 -1.20
CA LEU A 201 3.54 9.81 -0.90
C LEU A 201 2.43 10.76 -0.41
N ARG A 202 1.26 10.74 -1.06
CA ARG A 202 0.10 11.54 -0.62
C ARG A 202 -0.46 11.07 0.72
N ASP A 203 -0.48 9.77 0.97
CA ASP A 203 -0.92 9.21 2.25
C ASP A 203 0.03 9.61 3.40
N ASP A 204 1.34 9.55 3.20
CA ASP A 204 2.36 10.00 4.15
C ASP A 204 2.24 11.51 4.46
N GLU A 205 1.90 12.33 3.45
CA GLU A 205 1.59 13.75 3.66
C GLU A 205 0.36 13.92 4.54
N LEU A 206 -0.71 13.17 4.25
CA LEU A 206 -1.93 13.20 5.05
C LEU A 206 -1.72 12.70 6.48
N GLY A 207 -0.80 11.77 6.71
CA GLY A 207 -0.40 11.30 8.04
C GLY A 207 0.21 12.39 8.92
N VAL A 208 0.79 13.44 8.30
CA VAL A 208 1.35 14.59 9.01
C VAL A 208 0.41 15.80 8.96
N PHE A 209 -0.11 16.17 7.78
CA PHE A 209 -0.86 17.41 7.54
C PHE A 209 -2.38 17.24 7.50
N GLY A 210 -2.86 15.99 7.43
CA GLY A 210 -4.28 15.69 7.31
C GLY A 210 -5.10 16.13 8.52
N GLN A 211 -6.35 16.49 8.27
CA GLN A 211 -7.31 16.81 9.33
C GLN A 211 -7.97 15.53 9.82
N PRO A 212 -8.21 15.38 11.14
CA PRO A 212 -8.81 14.17 11.71
C PRO A 212 -10.16 13.79 11.11
N GLU A 213 -10.95 14.80 10.69
CA GLU A 213 -12.26 14.62 10.05
C GLU A 213 -12.17 13.95 8.68
N VAL A 214 -11.02 14.08 8.01
CA VAL A 214 -10.76 13.52 6.68
C VAL A 214 -10.04 12.18 6.79
N THR A 215 -9.02 12.10 7.65
CA THR A 215 -8.15 10.92 7.78
C THR A 215 -8.72 9.85 8.69
N GLY A 216 -9.60 10.22 9.63
CA GLY A 216 -10.09 9.34 10.70
C GLY A 216 -9.03 8.97 11.75
N LYS A 217 -7.86 9.64 11.73
CA LYS A 217 -6.75 9.49 12.66
C LYS A 217 -6.39 10.84 13.29
N PRO A 218 -5.74 10.86 14.47
CA PRO A 218 -5.21 12.09 15.06
C PRO A 218 -4.24 12.80 14.10
N ALA A 219 -4.22 14.13 14.16
CA ALA A 219 -3.27 14.91 13.36
C ALA A 219 -1.82 14.60 13.76
N GLY A 220 -0.95 14.31 12.79
CA GLY A 220 0.45 13.94 13.04
C GLY A 220 0.64 12.53 13.61
N ASP A 221 -0.27 11.62 13.33
CA ASP A 221 -0.22 10.23 13.80
C ASP A 221 1.08 9.53 13.36
N ASP A 222 1.49 9.69 12.12
CA ASP A 222 2.74 9.12 11.58
C ASP A 222 4.00 9.63 12.33
N LEU A 223 3.97 10.84 12.86
CA LEU A 223 5.06 11.35 13.71
C LEU A 223 5.08 10.65 15.07
N ARG A 224 3.90 10.39 15.67
CA ARG A 224 3.77 9.68 16.94
C ARG A 224 4.12 8.20 16.80
N GLU A 225 3.78 7.57 15.68
CA GLU A 225 4.18 6.20 15.31
C GLU A 225 5.69 6.09 15.02
N GLY A 226 6.36 7.19 14.69
CA GLY A 226 7.80 7.23 14.42
C GLY A 226 8.20 6.87 13.00
N LYS A 227 7.25 6.94 12.05
CA LYS A 227 7.48 6.56 10.65
C LYS A 227 8.56 7.39 9.98
N ARG A 228 9.51 6.72 9.36
CA ARG A 228 10.63 7.33 8.61
C ARG A 228 10.23 7.57 7.15
N THR A 229 9.21 8.40 6.94
CA THR A 229 8.64 8.69 5.61
C THR A 229 9.60 9.48 4.73
N VAL A 230 9.31 9.55 3.43
CA VAL A 230 10.03 10.40 2.47
C VAL A 230 10.02 11.87 2.92
N LEU A 231 8.89 12.36 3.43
CA LEU A 231 8.78 13.73 3.93
C LEU A 231 9.70 13.99 5.13
N VAL A 232 9.78 13.05 6.07
CA VAL A 232 10.71 13.09 7.20
C VAL A 232 12.17 13.09 6.73
N ALA A 233 12.52 12.21 5.78
CA ALA A 233 13.88 12.12 5.24
C ALA A 233 14.29 13.42 4.51
N LEU A 234 13.41 14.00 3.69
CA LEU A 234 13.65 15.27 3.01
C LEU A 234 13.83 16.43 4.00
N THR A 235 13.04 16.42 5.09
CA THR A 235 13.14 17.44 6.14
C THR A 235 14.46 17.34 6.89
N SER A 236 14.80 16.14 7.38
CA SER A 236 16.05 15.91 8.10
C SER A 236 17.29 16.29 7.29
N ALA A 237 17.24 16.15 5.97
CA ALA A 237 18.37 16.45 5.08
C ALA A 237 18.74 17.93 4.99
N VAL A 238 17.86 18.84 5.40
CA VAL A 238 18.02 20.31 5.20
C VAL A 238 17.93 21.12 6.48
N LEU A 239 17.60 20.50 7.61
CA LEU A 239 17.53 21.16 8.91
C LEU A 239 18.94 21.40 9.50
N ASP A 240 19.07 22.44 10.30
CA ASP A 240 20.25 22.63 11.15
C ASP A 240 20.23 21.62 12.32
N GLU A 241 21.33 21.54 13.06
CA GLU A 241 21.51 20.57 14.15
C GLU A 241 20.44 20.66 15.23
N LYS A 242 19.98 21.88 15.56
CA LYS A 242 18.97 22.12 16.58
C LYS A 242 17.58 21.64 16.14
N ASP A 243 17.16 22.01 14.95
CA ASP A 243 15.85 21.64 14.41
C ASP A 243 15.82 20.17 14.00
N ALA A 244 16.94 19.60 13.55
CA ALA A 244 17.10 18.17 13.32
C ALA A 244 16.95 17.36 14.62
N ALA A 245 17.54 17.82 15.73
CA ALA A 245 17.36 17.19 17.04
C ALA A 245 15.90 17.28 17.53
N LEU A 246 15.21 18.39 17.29
CA LEU A 246 13.79 18.52 17.60
C LEU A 246 12.96 17.48 16.82
N LEU A 247 13.14 17.36 15.52
CA LEU A 247 12.44 16.39 14.69
C LEU A 247 12.74 14.96 15.17
N HIS A 248 14.01 14.63 15.37
CA HIS A 248 14.44 13.29 15.81
C HIS A 248 13.80 12.87 17.15
N ASN A 249 13.80 13.78 18.13
CA ASN A 249 13.24 13.51 19.46
C ASN A 249 11.69 13.44 19.47
N SER A 250 11.07 13.96 18.43
CA SER A 250 9.61 13.95 18.27
C SER A 250 9.08 12.67 17.61
N LEU A 251 9.91 12.03 16.77
CA LEU A 251 9.51 10.81 16.07
C LEU A 251 9.40 9.63 17.06
N GLY A 252 8.25 8.95 17.03
CA GLY A 252 7.96 7.81 17.91
C GLY A 252 7.57 8.20 19.33
N ASN A 253 7.27 9.48 19.57
CA ASN A 253 6.76 9.95 20.86
C ASN A 253 5.22 9.93 20.87
N PRO A 254 4.56 8.98 21.57
CA PRO A 254 3.10 8.91 21.61
C PRO A 254 2.45 10.11 22.33
N GLU A 255 3.21 10.79 23.20
CA GLU A 255 2.75 11.97 23.96
C GLU A 255 3.04 13.30 23.24
N LEU A 256 3.34 13.26 21.93
CA LEU A 256 3.60 14.47 21.14
C LEU A 256 2.37 15.38 21.13
N SER A 257 2.50 16.61 21.66
CA SER A 257 1.40 17.57 21.70
C SER A 257 1.08 18.14 20.33
N ASP A 258 -0.14 18.67 20.16
CA ASP A 258 -0.55 19.28 18.89
C ASP A 258 0.31 20.52 18.55
N GLU A 259 0.79 21.28 19.55
CA GLU A 259 1.73 22.38 19.33
C GLU A 259 3.08 21.91 18.81
N GLN A 260 3.57 20.75 19.29
CA GLN A 260 4.80 20.16 18.78
C GLN A 260 4.61 19.63 17.35
N VAL A 261 3.48 19.01 17.05
CA VAL A 261 3.13 18.59 15.68
C VAL A 261 3.11 19.82 14.76
N GLU A 262 2.46 20.91 15.16
CA GLU A 262 2.42 22.13 14.35
C GLU A 262 3.81 22.73 14.13
N ARG A 263 4.65 22.71 15.16
CA ARG A 263 6.04 23.16 15.01
C ARG A 263 6.82 22.34 13.99
N ILE A 264 6.61 21.02 13.95
CA ILE A 264 7.26 20.16 12.94
C ILE A 264 6.71 20.44 11.54
N ARG A 265 5.40 20.67 11.39
CA ARG A 265 4.80 21.07 10.13
C ARG A 265 5.41 22.39 9.60
N GLU A 266 5.56 23.39 10.47
CA GLU A 266 6.24 24.64 10.12
C GLU A 266 7.67 24.40 9.63
N LEU A 267 8.44 23.51 10.26
CA LEU A 267 9.79 23.15 9.83
C LEU A 267 9.77 22.47 8.46
N MET A 268 8.84 21.53 8.21
CA MET A 268 8.71 20.85 6.92
C MET A 268 8.40 21.82 5.78
N VAL A 269 7.56 22.83 6.05
CA VAL A 269 7.18 23.86 5.06
C VAL A 269 8.32 24.87 4.88
N SER A 270 8.83 25.44 5.96
CA SER A 270 9.84 26.53 5.91
C SER A 270 11.19 26.07 5.38
N SER A 271 11.57 24.81 5.59
CA SER A 271 12.78 24.20 5.05
C SER A 271 12.70 23.91 3.54
N GLY A 272 11.50 23.97 2.94
CA GLY A 272 11.27 23.60 1.55
C GLY A 272 11.13 22.08 1.32
N ALA A 273 11.18 21.24 2.36
CA ALA A 273 11.04 19.80 2.25
C ALA A 273 9.64 19.41 1.74
N PHE A 274 8.60 20.07 2.24
CA PHE A 274 7.24 19.88 1.77
C PHE A 274 7.09 20.17 0.26
N ALA A 275 7.68 21.26 -0.23
CA ALA A 275 7.65 21.57 -1.66
C ALA A 275 8.38 20.52 -2.52
N LYS A 276 9.49 19.95 -2.03
CA LYS A 276 10.18 18.84 -2.71
C LYS A 276 9.34 17.56 -2.71
N HIS A 277 8.62 17.30 -1.62
CA HIS A 277 7.71 16.16 -1.52
C HIS A 277 6.57 16.27 -2.56
N GLU A 278 5.93 17.43 -2.66
CA GLU A 278 4.92 17.71 -3.68
C GLU A 278 5.46 17.56 -5.11
N GLN A 279 6.71 17.98 -5.37
CA GLN A 279 7.35 17.76 -6.67
C GLN A 279 7.52 16.26 -6.99
N LEU A 280 7.81 15.43 -6.00
CA LEU A 280 7.88 13.97 -6.21
C LEU A 280 6.52 13.40 -6.56
N ILE A 281 5.44 13.83 -5.90
CA ILE A 281 4.07 13.41 -6.21
C ILE A 281 3.72 13.81 -7.65
N GLU A 282 4.02 15.04 -8.07
CA GLU A 282 3.75 15.51 -9.43
C GLU A 282 4.56 14.72 -10.47
N GLN A 283 5.83 14.40 -10.21
CA GLN A 283 6.63 13.54 -11.08
C GLN A 283 6.02 12.15 -11.24
N LYS A 284 5.48 11.56 -10.13
CA LYS A 284 4.78 10.28 -10.21
C LYS A 284 3.48 10.39 -11.00
N SER A 285 2.72 11.47 -10.80
CA SER A 285 1.51 11.77 -11.57
C SER A 285 1.79 11.85 -13.07
N GLN A 286 2.83 12.59 -13.47
CA GLN A 286 3.24 12.68 -14.85
C GLN A 286 3.63 11.31 -15.45
N ALA A 287 4.43 10.51 -14.73
CA ALA A 287 4.81 9.18 -15.18
C ALA A 287 3.60 8.24 -15.36
N VAL A 288 2.58 8.36 -14.49
CA VAL A 288 1.31 7.61 -14.63
C VAL A 288 0.60 7.97 -15.94
N PHE A 289 0.45 9.26 -16.26
CA PHE A 289 -0.23 9.70 -17.47
C PHE A 289 0.57 9.32 -18.73
N GLU A 290 1.89 9.47 -18.72
CA GLU A 290 2.75 9.03 -19.82
C GLU A 290 2.61 7.52 -20.08
N ALA A 291 2.57 6.71 -19.02
CA ALA A 291 2.36 5.28 -19.14
C ALA A 291 0.95 4.94 -19.65
N LEU A 292 -0.08 5.67 -19.20
CA LEU A 292 -1.47 5.48 -19.63
C LEU A 292 -1.63 5.77 -21.12
N GLU A 293 -1.06 6.86 -21.62
CA GLU A 293 -1.07 7.23 -23.04
C GLU A 293 -0.29 6.22 -23.92
N ALA A 294 0.78 5.64 -23.38
CA ALA A 294 1.55 4.60 -24.07
C ALA A 294 0.81 3.25 -24.16
N MET A 295 -0.21 3.02 -23.31
CA MET A 295 -1.04 1.82 -23.36
C MET A 295 -2.12 1.99 -24.43
N ASN A 296 -2.13 1.12 -25.43
CA ASN A 296 -3.18 1.12 -26.48
C ASN A 296 -4.50 0.56 -25.90
N LEU A 297 -5.24 1.38 -25.15
CA LEU A 297 -6.49 1.04 -24.49
C LEU A 297 -7.70 1.54 -25.29
N ASP A 298 -8.84 0.86 -25.15
CA ASP A 298 -10.11 1.43 -25.59
C ASP A 298 -10.54 2.63 -24.72
N GLU A 299 -11.45 3.46 -25.24
CA GLU A 299 -11.91 4.68 -24.55
C GLU A 299 -12.45 4.41 -23.13
N LEU A 300 -13.17 3.30 -22.94
CA LEU A 300 -13.77 2.97 -21.64
C LEU A 300 -12.70 2.56 -20.62
N ALA A 301 -11.73 1.75 -21.05
CA ALA A 301 -10.61 1.36 -20.19
C ALA A 301 -9.74 2.58 -19.85
N HIS A 302 -9.44 3.43 -20.83
CA HIS A 302 -8.69 4.66 -20.62
C HIS A 302 -9.39 5.60 -19.63
N ALA A 303 -10.70 5.86 -19.83
CA ALA A 303 -11.48 6.71 -18.95
C ALA A 303 -11.55 6.15 -17.51
N ALA A 304 -11.73 4.84 -17.37
CA ALA A 304 -11.78 4.18 -16.04
C ALA A 304 -10.44 4.30 -15.31
N LEU A 305 -9.32 4.11 -15.99
CA LEU A 305 -7.99 4.26 -15.37
C LEU A 305 -7.71 5.74 -15.04
N THR A 306 -8.09 6.68 -15.89
CA THR A 306 -7.98 8.12 -15.62
C THR A 306 -8.74 8.53 -14.35
N ASP A 307 -9.96 8.00 -14.17
CA ASP A 307 -10.76 8.25 -12.96
C ASP A 307 -10.07 7.69 -11.70
N ILE A 308 -9.50 6.48 -11.78
CA ILE A 308 -8.72 5.88 -10.69
C ILE A 308 -7.54 6.78 -10.31
N VAL A 309 -6.78 7.26 -11.30
CA VAL A 309 -5.65 8.18 -11.08
C VAL A 309 -6.11 9.45 -10.37
N GLY A 310 -7.20 10.05 -10.85
CA GLY A 310 -7.77 11.26 -10.26
C GLY A 310 -8.15 11.07 -8.79
N ARG A 311 -8.75 9.93 -8.44
CA ARG A 311 -9.13 9.60 -7.05
C ARG A 311 -7.93 9.25 -6.17
N ALA A 312 -6.90 8.64 -6.74
CA ALA A 312 -5.73 8.21 -5.98
C ALA A 312 -4.79 9.38 -5.65
N LEU A 313 -4.50 10.25 -6.64
CA LEU A 313 -3.46 11.28 -6.50
C LEU A 313 -4.00 12.66 -6.06
N ARG A 314 -5.30 12.95 -6.25
CA ARG A 314 -5.92 14.24 -5.89
C ARG A 314 -6.65 14.23 -4.56
N ARG A 315 -6.33 13.31 -3.67
CA ARG A 315 -6.82 13.37 -2.29
C ARG A 315 -6.35 14.69 -1.67
N LYS A 316 -7.29 15.49 -1.18
CA LYS A 316 -7.00 16.70 -0.42
C LYS A 316 -7.14 16.40 1.06
N ALA A 317 -6.24 17.01 1.84
CA ALA A 317 -6.33 17.07 3.29
C ALA A 317 -7.62 17.78 3.72
#